data_8bd319f9648746164597762afeb1d0c9
#
_entry.id   8bd319f9648746164597762afeb1d0c9
#
_cell.length_a   1.000
_cell.length_b   1.000
_cell.length_c   1.000
_cell.angle_alpha   90.00
_cell.angle_beta   90.00
_cell.angle_gamma   90.00
#
_symmetry.space_group_name_H-M   'P 1'
#
loop_
_entity.id
_entity.type
_entity.pdbx_description
1 polymer ?
#
loop_
_entity_poly.entity_id
_entity_poly.type
_entity_poly.pdbx_seq_one_letter_code
_entity_poly.pdbx_strand_id
1 'polypeptide(L)'
;MKQENKHTESCNCNQGTLSVEEITSVVDAVVKETGTGKDKVIQVLQKVQKRLNYLPSEALKYICRVTEITPGQISGVSTFYSQFRHIPSGKHTIKICSGTACHVKGSELIADAFRRDLKISEEKNSSPDNLFSIEEVACLGCCTLAPVVQIDEKTYGHVKPTQVKEIVTDFLQSVSKKSKKKEEPEQESYDAEVRIGPVSYTH
;
A
#
# COMPACT_ATOMS: atom_id res chain seq x y z
N MET A 1 8.39 -9.61 -51.29
CA MET A 1 7.20 -9.05 -50.62
C MET A 1 7.52 -9.00 -49.13
N LYS A 2 7.87 -7.81 -48.62
CA LYS A 2 8.14 -7.54 -47.22
C LYS A 2 6.83 -7.08 -46.57
N GLN A 3 6.37 -7.79 -45.57
CA GLN A 3 5.26 -7.32 -44.70
C GLN A 3 5.87 -6.64 -43.52
N GLU A 4 5.72 -5.32 -43.46
CA GLU A 4 6.00 -4.47 -42.32
C GLU A 4 4.85 -4.58 -41.31
N ASN A 5 5.16 -5.13 -40.15
CA ASN A 5 4.24 -5.21 -39.01
C ASN A 5 4.32 -3.90 -38.21
N LYS A 6 3.44 -2.95 -38.53
CA LYS A 6 3.16 -1.77 -37.73
C LYS A 6 2.15 -2.16 -36.64
N HIS A 7 2.60 -2.41 -35.45
CA HIS A 7 1.80 -2.29 -34.23
C HIS A 7 2.55 -1.41 -33.22
N THR A 8 2.47 -0.12 -33.43
CA THR A 8 2.69 0.89 -32.40
C THR A 8 1.32 1.42 -32.00
N GLU A 9 0.61 0.69 -31.16
CA GLU A 9 -0.51 1.28 -30.43
C GLU A 9 0.08 2.01 -29.21
N SER A 10 0.09 3.32 -29.34
CA SER A 10 0.36 4.25 -28.25
C SER A 10 -0.79 4.18 -27.23
N CYS A 11 -0.63 3.37 -26.18
CA CYS A 11 -1.46 3.50 -25.00
C CYS A 11 -1.16 4.84 -24.34
N ASN A 12 -1.99 5.81 -24.63
CA ASN A 12 -2.00 7.11 -23.96
C ASN A 12 -2.63 6.96 -22.56
N CYS A 13 -1.91 6.33 -21.64
CA CYS A 13 -2.25 6.29 -20.22
C CYS A 13 -1.65 7.52 -19.54
N ASN A 14 -2.41 8.60 -19.56
CA ASN A 14 -2.11 9.82 -18.79
C ASN A 14 -2.44 9.55 -17.31
N GLN A 15 -1.61 8.73 -16.65
CA GLN A 15 -1.59 8.53 -15.20
C GLN A 15 -0.24 9.06 -14.75
N GLY A 16 -0.20 9.90 -13.72
CA GLY A 16 0.99 10.57 -13.20
C GLY A 16 2.19 9.63 -13.03
N THR A 17 2.81 9.29 -14.14
CA THR A 17 4.05 8.54 -14.19
C THR A 17 5.12 9.47 -13.69
N LEU A 18 5.70 9.12 -12.55
CA LEU A 18 6.91 9.74 -12.03
C LEU A 18 7.93 9.81 -13.17
N SER A 19 8.54 10.97 -13.36
CA SER A 19 9.58 11.11 -14.38
C SER A 19 10.75 10.19 -14.06
N VAL A 20 11.46 9.72 -15.08
CA VAL A 20 12.63 8.85 -14.87
C VAL A 20 13.66 9.57 -14.00
N GLU A 21 13.76 10.90 -14.10
CA GLU A 21 14.66 11.73 -13.30
C GLU A 21 14.29 11.75 -11.81
N GLU A 22 13.01 11.81 -11.49
CA GLU A 22 12.52 11.72 -10.11
C GLU A 22 12.81 10.33 -9.52
N ILE A 23 12.57 9.28 -10.29
CA ILE A 23 12.86 7.90 -9.87
C ILE A 23 14.34 7.71 -9.58
N THR A 24 15.23 8.16 -10.48
CA THR A 24 16.69 8.03 -10.30
C THR A 24 17.18 8.83 -9.11
N SER A 25 16.68 10.05 -8.91
CA SER A 25 17.01 10.89 -7.75
C SER A 25 16.64 10.23 -6.42
N VAL A 26 15.45 9.60 -6.35
CA VAL A 26 14.99 8.86 -5.16
C VAL A 26 15.87 7.63 -4.91
N VAL A 27 16.22 6.88 -5.94
CA VAL A 27 17.11 5.71 -5.81
C VAL A 27 18.50 6.12 -5.33
N ASP A 28 19.09 7.17 -5.90
CA ASP A 28 20.41 7.67 -5.50
C ASP A 28 20.43 8.11 -4.02
N ALA A 29 19.39 8.80 -3.57
CA ALA A 29 19.24 9.17 -2.17
C ALA A 29 19.16 7.94 -1.25
N VAL A 30 18.41 6.91 -1.66
CA VAL A 30 18.27 5.66 -0.90
C VAL A 30 19.59 4.88 -0.86
N VAL A 31 20.30 4.79 -1.99
CA VAL A 31 21.58 4.07 -2.08
C VAL A 31 22.66 4.78 -1.23
N LYS A 32 22.69 6.11 -1.21
CA LYS A 32 23.58 6.88 -0.32
C LYS A 32 23.34 6.58 1.16
N GLU A 33 22.08 6.39 1.56
CA GLU A 33 21.71 6.08 2.95
C GLU A 33 21.95 4.62 3.34
N THR A 34 21.82 3.70 2.39
CA THR A 34 21.78 2.25 2.68
C THR A 34 23.10 1.56 2.33
N GLY A 35 23.83 2.10 1.33
CA GLY A 35 25.02 1.49 0.73
C GLY A 35 24.70 0.65 -0.51
N THR A 36 25.76 0.20 -1.19
CA THR A 36 25.70 -0.49 -2.49
C THR A 36 25.81 -2.02 -2.39
N GLY A 37 26.03 -2.56 -1.20
CA GLY A 37 26.33 -3.97 -0.98
C GLY A 37 25.17 -4.93 -1.32
N LYS A 38 25.52 -6.15 -1.76
CA LYS A 38 24.55 -7.20 -2.12
C LYS A 38 23.62 -7.63 -0.97
N ASP A 39 24.05 -7.47 0.28
CA ASP A 39 23.30 -7.77 1.50
C ASP A 39 22.18 -6.75 1.78
N LYS A 40 22.17 -5.61 1.09
CA LYS A 40 21.23 -4.50 1.31
C LYS A 40 19.97 -4.54 0.45
N VAL A 41 19.75 -5.60 -0.35
CA VAL A 41 18.62 -5.70 -1.30
C VAL A 41 17.28 -5.35 -0.66
N ILE A 42 16.95 -6.01 0.46
CA ILE A 42 15.64 -5.81 1.13
C ILE A 42 15.50 -4.37 1.62
N GLN A 43 16.54 -3.82 2.24
CA GLN A 43 16.52 -2.46 2.78
C GLN A 43 16.37 -1.40 1.68
N VAL A 44 17.07 -1.58 0.57
CA VAL A 44 16.98 -0.68 -0.60
C VAL A 44 15.57 -0.73 -1.17
N LEU A 45 15.02 -1.93 -1.43
CA LEU A 45 13.68 -2.08 -1.98
C LEU A 45 12.60 -1.51 -1.04
N GLN A 46 12.70 -1.73 0.28
CA GLN A 46 11.76 -1.16 1.25
C GLN A 46 11.80 0.36 1.26
N LYS A 47 12.98 0.98 1.27
CA LYS A 47 13.11 2.43 1.28
C LYS A 47 12.65 3.07 -0.03
N VAL A 48 12.95 2.45 -1.17
CA VAL A 48 12.46 2.90 -2.48
C VAL A 48 10.94 2.81 -2.52
N GLN A 49 10.36 1.67 -2.12
CA GLN A 49 8.90 1.53 -2.07
C GLN A 49 8.24 2.51 -1.11
N LYS A 50 8.85 2.80 0.03
CA LYS A 50 8.34 3.80 0.98
C LYS A 50 8.25 5.20 0.38
N ARG A 51 9.19 5.56 -0.53
CA ARG A 51 9.22 6.89 -1.17
C ARG A 51 8.34 6.97 -2.42
N LEU A 52 8.26 5.88 -3.19
CA LEU A 52 7.52 5.83 -4.46
C LEU A 52 6.14 5.16 -4.34
N ASN A 53 5.78 4.58 -3.19
CA ASN A 53 4.60 3.75 -2.90
C ASN A 53 4.57 2.40 -3.62
N TYR A 54 5.41 2.16 -4.61
CA TYR A 54 5.58 0.91 -5.34
C TYR A 54 6.99 0.80 -5.90
N LEU A 55 7.31 -0.31 -6.55
CA LEU A 55 8.61 -0.57 -7.18
C LEU A 55 8.48 -0.52 -8.72
N PRO A 56 8.63 0.67 -9.35
CA PRO A 56 8.60 0.76 -10.80
C PRO A 56 9.76 -0.02 -11.43
N SER A 57 9.54 -0.60 -12.62
CA SER A 57 10.55 -1.38 -13.34
C SER A 57 11.82 -0.57 -13.65
N GLU A 58 11.66 0.72 -13.87
CA GLU A 58 12.74 1.69 -14.10
C GLU A 58 13.64 1.82 -12.87
N ALA A 59 13.04 1.91 -11.65
CA ALA A 59 13.79 1.94 -10.40
C ALA A 59 14.60 0.65 -10.18
N LEU A 60 13.98 -0.52 -10.43
CA LEU A 60 14.65 -1.81 -10.27
C LEU A 60 15.84 -1.96 -11.23
N LYS A 61 15.68 -1.54 -12.48
CA LYS A 61 16.76 -1.52 -13.48
C LYS A 61 17.88 -0.56 -13.06
N TYR A 62 17.53 0.60 -12.53
CA TYR A 62 18.51 1.60 -12.11
C TYR A 62 19.28 1.15 -10.86
N ILE A 63 18.64 0.53 -9.88
CA ILE A 63 19.28 -0.07 -8.70
C ILE A 63 20.38 -1.06 -9.14
N CYS A 64 20.12 -1.93 -10.12
CA CYS A 64 21.12 -2.86 -10.65
C CYS A 64 22.34 -2.16 -11.27
N ARG A 65 22.19 -0.93 -11.76
CA ARG A 65 23.29 -0.17 -12.37
C ARG A 65 24.17 0.53 -11.35
N VAL A 66 23.57 0.99 -10.25
CA VAL A 66 24.27 1.83 -9.25
C VAL A 66 24.69 1.05 -7.99
N THR A 67 24.34 -0.23 -7.91
CA THR A 67 24.67 -1.13 -6.79
C THR A 67 25.29 -2.43 -7.28
N GLU A 68 25.84 -3.22 -6.36
CA GLU A 68 26.32 -4.58 -6.65
C GLU A 68 25.19 -5.63 -6.68
N ILE A 69 23.93 -5.21 -6.55
CA ILE A 69 22.77 -6.08 -6.51
C ILE A 69 22.45 -6.57 -7.91
N THR A 70 22.38 -7.88 -8.09
CA THR A 70 22.08 -8.48 -9.40
C THR A 70 20.58 -8.45 -9.72
N PRO A 71 20.19 -8.44 -11.01
CA PRO A 71 18.78 -8.53 -11.42
C PRO A 71 18.07 -9.76 -10.85
N GLY A 72 18.77 -10.91 -10.76
CA GLY A 72 18.23 -12.13 -10.16
C GLY A 72 17.90 -11.98 -8.67
N GLN A 73 18.75 -11.29 -7.91
CA GLN A 73 18.49 -11.01 -6.50
C GLN A 73 17.29 -10.07 -6.32
N ILE A 74 17.20 -9.01 -7.12
CA ILE A 74 16.06 -8.08 -7.08
C ILE A 74 14.76 -8.83 -7.41
N SER A 75 14.75 -9.57 -8.51
CA SER A 75 13.58 -10.35 -8.93
C SER A 75 13.19 -11.36 -7.86
N GLY A 76 14.13 -12.16 -7.37
CA GLY A 76 13.87 -13.16 -6.34
C GLY A 76 13.30 -12.55 -5.06
N VAL A 77 13.90 -11.47 -4.54
CA VAL A 77 13.43 -10.82 -3.32
C VAL A 77 12.08 -10.12 -3.54
N SER A 78 11.92 -9.37 -4.62
CA SER A 78 10.70 -8.58 -4.87
C SER A 78 9.46 -9.43 -5.18
N THR A 79 9.64 -10.66 -5.67
CA THR A 79 8.54 -11.59 -5.91
C THR A 79 8.28 -12.54 -4.74
N PHE A 80 9.31 -12.87 -3.94
CA PHE A 80 9.17 -13.74 -2.78
C PHE A 80 8.44 -13.07 -1.62
N TYR A 81 8.75 -11.81 -1.35
CA TYR A 81 8.12 -11.07 -0.25
C TYR A 81 6.88 -10.33 -0.72
N SER A 82 5.70 -10.73 -0.24
CA SER A 82 4.39 -10.16 -0.59
C SER A 82 4.24 -8.67 -0.26
N GLN A 83 5.11 -8.13 0.60
CA GLN A 83 5.13 -6.70 0.92
C GLN A 83 5.54 -5.81 -0.26
N PHE A 84 6.26 -6.36 -1.26
CA PHE A 84 6.71 -5.58 -2.41
C PHE A 84 5.63 -5.50 -3.50
N ARG A 85 5.37 -4.28 -3.93
CA ARG A 85 4.33 -3.96 -4.91
C ARG A 85 4.96 -3.43 -6.18
N HIS A 86 4.64 -4.05 -7.31
CA HIS A 86 5.12 -3.64 -8.64
C HIS A 86 4.13 -2.72 -9.37
N ILE A 87 2.92 -2.61 -8.84
CA ILE A 87 1.84 -1.77 -9.37
C ILE A 87 1.56 -0.65 -8.36
N PRO A 88 1.36 0.59 -8.81
CA PRO A 88 1.01 1.69 -7.92
C PRO A 88 -0.28 1.36 -7.16
N SER A 89 -0.24 1.49 -5.83
CA SER A 89 -1.44 1.37 -5.01
C SER A 89 -2.18 2.71 -4.98
N GLY A 90 -3.50 2.65 -4.84
CA GLY A 90 -4.30 3.84 -4.60
C GLY A 90 -3.92 4.55 -3.30
N LYS A 91 -4.41 5.78 -3.16
CA LYS A 91 -4.18 6.60 -1.95
C LYS A 91 -4.68 5.92 -0.68
N HIS A 92 -5.78 5.16 -0.79
CA HIS A 92 -6.40 4.40 0.29
C HIS A 92 -6.42 2.92 -0.06
N THR A 93 -6.09 2.07 0.91
CA THR A 93 -6.06 0.61 0.71
C THR A 93 -7.25 -0.03 1.43
N ILE A 94 -8.08 -0.76 0.65
CA ILE A 94 -9.20 -1.55 1.15
C ILE A 94 -8.70 -2.97 1.32
N LYS A 95 -8.55 -3.42 2.58
CA LYS A 95 -8.18 -4.80 2.91
C LYS A 95 -9.43 -5.62 3.17
N ILE A 96 -9.61 -6.68 2.40
CA ILE A 96 -10.74 -7.60 2.52
C ILE A 96 -10.23 -8.91 3.10
N CYS A 97 -10.81 -9.32 4.22
CA CYS A 97 -10.43 -10.56 4.89
C CYS A 97 -11.00 -11.77 4.14
N SER A 98 -10.13 -12.68 3.69
CA SER A 98 -10.48 -13.96 3.04
C SER A 98 -10.31 -15.18 3.97
N GLY A 99 -10.07 -14.96 5.27
CA GLY A 99 -9.99 -16.04 6.26
C GLY A 99 -11.28 -16.85 6.36
N THR A 100 -11.20 -18.09 6.83
CA THR A 100 -12.30 -19.06 6.83
C THR A 100 -13.64 -18.51 7.33
N ALA A 101 -13.64 -17.77 8.45
CA ALA A 101 -14.88 -17.20 9.00
C ALA A 101 -15.50 -16.14 8.09
N CYS A 102 -14.68 -15.34 7.40
CA CYS A 102 -15.15 -14.33 6.45
C CYS A 102 -15.57 -14.97 5.14
N HIS A 103 -14.81 -15.95 4.64
CA HIS A 103 -15.09 -16.68 3.41
C HIS A 103 -16.46 -17.39 3.49
N VAL A 104 -16.72 -18.15 4.57
CA VAL A 104 -18.03 -18.82 4.79
C VAL A 104 -19.18 -17.82 4.83
N LYS A 105 -18.93 -16.60 5.27
CA LYS A 105 -19.95 -15.52 5.32
C LYS A 105 -19.97 -14.65 4.04
N GLY A 106 -19.31 -15.06 2.97
CA GLY A 106 -19.40 -14.45 1.65
C GLY A 106 -18.48 -13.25 1.44
N SER A 107 -17.25 -13.26 1.96
CA SER A 107 -16.27 -12.18 1.73
C SER A 107 -15.95 -11.99 0.25
N GLU A 108 -16.01 -13.03 -0.59
CA GLU A 108 -15.83 -12.93 -2.04
C GLU A 108 -16.87 -12.02 -2.69
N LEU A 109 -18.14 -12.18 -2.31
CA LEU A 109 -19.22 -11.31 -2.81
C LEU A 109 -19.02 -9.83 -2.44
N ILE A 110 -18.38 -9.60 -1.28
CA ILE A 110 -18.02 -8.25 -0.84
C ILE A 110 -16.87 -7.72 -1.70
N ALA A 111 -15.85 -8.53 -1.97
CA ALA A 111 -14.74 -8.17 -2.85
C ALA A 111 -15.24 -7.77 -4.26
N ASP A 112 -16.12 -8.60 -4.82
CA ASP A 112 -16.74 -8.33 -6.14
C ASP A 112 -17.59 -7.05 -6.13
N ALA A 113 -18.31 -6.78 -5.03
CA ALA A 113 -19.07 -5.56 -4.88
C ALA A 113 -18.15 -4.32 -4.86
N PHE A 114 -17.04 -4.37 -4.12
CA PHE A 114 -16.04 -3.28 -4.12
C PHE A 114 -15.40 -3.10 -5.50
N ARG A 115 -14.98 -4.17 -6.18
CA ARG A 115 -14.41 -4.10 -7.53
C ARG A 115 -15.37 -3.45 -8.52
N ARG A 116 -16.63 -3.85 -8.49
CA ARG A 116 -17.68 -3.31 -9.37
C ARG A 116 -17.98 -1.85 -9.09
N ASP A 117 -18.18 -1.48 -7.82
CA ASP A 117 -18.57 -0.13 -7.44
C ASP A 117 -17.43 0.89 -7.66
N LEU A 118 -16.18 0.48 -7.44
CA LEU A 118 -14.99 1.30 -7.66
C LEU A 118 -14.39 1.14 -9.07
N LYS A 119 -15.02 0.32 -9.94
CA LYS A 119 -14.56 0.03 -11.31
C LYS A 119 -13.11 -0.45 -11.37
N ILE A 120 -12.72 -1.27 -10.39
CA ILE A 120 -11.38 -1.84 -10.30
C ILE A 120 -11.32 -3.11 -11.14
N SER A 121 -10.42 -3.15 -12.13
CA SER A 121 -10.16 -4.37 -12.90
C SER A 121 -9.34 -5.37 -12.09
N GLU A 122 -9.54 -6.66 -12.34
CA GLU A 122 -8.78 -7.73 -11.66
C GLU A 122 -7.27 -7.63 -11.87
N GLU A 123 -6.84 -7.10 -13.02
CA GLU A 123 -5.43 -6.95 -13.35
C GLU A 123 -4.72 -5.81 -12.59
N LYS A 124 -5.42 -4.74 -12.24
CA LYS A 124 -4.80 -3.52 -11.71
C LYS A 124 -4.94 -3.34 -10.21
N ASN A 125 -5.88 -4.00 -9.54
CA ASN A 125 -6.19 -3.87 -8.11
C ASN A 125 -6.37 -2.43 -7.59
N SER A 126 -6.39 -1.44 -8.48
CA SER A 126 -6.57 -0.02 -8.16
C SER A 126 -7.68 0.61 -9.01
N SER A 127 -8.38 1.59 -8.43
CA SER A 127 -9.41 2.35 -9.14
C SER A 127 -8.79 3.23 -10.23
N PRO A 128 -9.57 3.58 -11.29
CA PRO A 128 -9.07 4.40 -12.39
C PRO A 128 -8.54 5.78 -11.98
N ASP A 129 -9.06 6.31 -10.87
CA ASP A 129 -8.64 7.57 -10.27
C ASP A 129 -7.48 7.43 -9.27
N ASN A 130 -6.91 6.22 -9.11
CA ASN A 130 -5.88 5.88 -8.12
C ASN A 130 -6.23 6.29 -6.68
N LEU A 131 -7.51 6.42 -6.36
CA LEU A 131 -7.96 6.78 -5.02
C LEU A 131 -7.98 5.55 -4.12
N PHE A 132 -8.49 4.42 -4.61
CA PHE A 132 -8.60 3.18 -3.85
C PHE A 132 -7.83 2.04 -4.51
N SER A 133 -7.27 1.17 -3.67
CA SER A 133 -6.75 -0.14 -4.08
C SER A 133 -7.36 -1.23 -3.21
N ILE A 134 -7.58 -2.41 -3.79
CA ILE A 134 -8.09 -3.58 -3.07
C ILE A 134 -6.94 -4.55 -2.82
N GLU A 135 -6.86 -5.04 -1.59
CA GLU A 135 -5.91 -6.07 -1.16
C GLU A 135 -6.67 -7.16 -0.40
N GLU A 136 -6.63 -8.38 -0.89
CA GLU A 136 -7.17 -9.52 -0.16
C GLU A 136 -6.13 -10.03 0.82
N VAL A 137 -6.52 -10.14 2.10
CA VAL A 137 -5.63 -10.58 3.18
C VAL A 137 -6.15 -11.86 3.81
N ALA A 138 -5.24 -12.76 4.18
CA ALA A 138 -5.60 -14.06 4.74
C ALA A 138 -6.41 -13.93 6.04
N CYS A 139 -6.07 -12.98 6.92
CA CYS A 139 -6.84 -12.72 8.13
C CYS A 139 -6.52 -11.33 8.72
N LEU A 140 -7.55 -10.60 9.15
CA LEU A 140 -7.43 -9.32 9.87
C LEU A 140 -7.45 -9.48 11.40
N GLY A 141 -7.59 -10.71 11.92
CA GLY A 141 -7.63 -10.96 13.36
C GLY A 141 -8.99 -10.69 14.05
N CYS A 142 -9.98 -10.16 13.33
CA CYS A 142 -11.29 -9.75 13.87
C CYS A 142 -12.41 -10.75 13.51
N CYS A 143 -12.20 -12.06 13.71
CA CYS A 143 -13.10 -13.12 13.24
C CYS A 143 -14.52 -13.06 13.83
N THR A 144 -14.70 -12.50 15.02
CA THR A 144 -16.01 -12.27 15.64
C THR A 144 -16.88 -11.29 14.85
N LEU A 145 -16.25 -10.35 14.14
CA LEU A 145 -16.89 -9.34 13.31
C LEU A 145 -17.07 -9.78 11.85
N ALA A 146 -16.77 -11.03 11.52
CA ALA A 146 -16.83 -11.53 10.14
C ALA A 146 -18.21 -11.32 9.49
N PRO A 147 -18.28 -10.94 8.21
CA PRO A 147 -17.19 -10.56 7.30
C PRO A 147 -16.60 -9.18 7.62
N VAL A 148 -15.25 -9.06 7.48
CA VAL A 148 -14.53 -7.85 7.87
C VAL A 148 -13.81 -7.22 6.68
N VAL A 149 -13.93 -5.89 6.60
CA VAL A 149 -13.19 -5.04 5.66
C VAL A 149 -12.50 -3.94 6.45
N GLN A 150 -11.29 -3.62 6.09
CA GLN A 150 -10.54 -2.51 6.67
C GLN A 150 -10.14 -1.53 5.56
N ILE A 151 -10.42 -0.25 5.74
CA ILE A 151 -9.97 0.81 4.85
C ILE A 151 -8.96 1.65 5.62
N ASP A 152 -7.69 1.59 5.21
CA ASP A 152 -6.54 2.13 5.94
C ASP A 152 -6.52 1.63 7.40
N GLU A 153 -6.87 2.50 8.35
CA GLU A 153 -6.93 2.18 9.78
C GLU A 153 -8.35 1.86 10.30
N LYS A 154 -9.38 2.14 9.50
CA LYS A 154 -10.78 1.98 9.91
C LYS A 154 -11.32 0.61 9.56
N THR A 155 -11.76 -0.14 10.57
CA THR A 155 -12.30 -1.50 10.41
C THR A 155 -13.83 -1.49 10.42
N TYR A 156 -14.41 -2.21 9.46
CA TYR A 156 -15.86 -2.42 9.32
C TYR A 156 -16.18 -3.91 9.47
N GLY A 157 -17.06 -4.24 10.40
CA GLY A 157 -17.51 -5.62 10.64
C GLY A 157 -18.93 -5.87 10.15
N HIS A 158 -19.28 -7.16 10.00
CA HIS A 158 -20.60 -7.61 9.55
C HIS A 158 -21.03 -6.98 8.22
N VAL A 159 -20.06 -6.76 7.34
CA VAL A 159 -20.24 -6.06 6.06
C VAL A 159 -21.10 -6.91 5.13
N LYS A 160 -22.07 -6.24 4.47
CA LYS A 160 -22.91 -6.85 3.42
C LYS A 160 -22.55 -6.24 2.07
N PRO A 161 -22.65 -6.98 0.95
CA PRO A 161 -22.37 -6.45 -0.39
C PRO A 161 -23.17 -5.19 -0.74
N THR A 162 -24.38 -5.05 -0.18
CA THR A 162 -25.26 -3.88 -0.40
C THR A 162 -24.80 -2.62 0.31
N GLN A 163 -23.95 -2.73 1.33
CA GLN A 163 -23.48 -1.61 2.16
C GLN A 163 -22.16 -1.00 1.65
N VAL A 164 -21.57 -1.56 0.60
CA VAL A 164 -20.26 -1.13 0.08
C VAL A 164 -20.23 0.37 -0.25
N LYS A 165 -21.26 0.88 -0.94
CA LYS A 165 -21.38 2.30 -1.28
C LYS A 165 -21.44 3.22 -0.07
N GLU A 166 -22.19 2.80 0.96
CA GLU A 166 -22.32 3.55 2.22
C GLU A 166 -20.98 3.59 2.96
N ILE A 167 -20.26 2.46 3.01
CA ILE A 167 -18.94 2.34 3.65
C ILE A 167 -17.93 3.25 2.97
N VAL A 168 -17.87 3.25 1.64
CA VAL A 168 -16.97 4.13 0.88
C VAL A 168 -17.30 5.59 1.11
N THR A 169 -18.58 5.96 1.10
CA THR A 169 -19.05 7.33 1.35
C THR A 169 -18.73 7.79 2.77
N ASP A 170 -18.99 6.94 3.79
CA ASP A 170 -18.68 7.23 5.19
C ASP A 170 -17.17 7.41 5.40
N PHE A 171 -16.36 6.57 4.76
CA PHE A 171 -14.90 6.69 4.80
C PHE A 171 -14.45 8.03 4.21
N LEU A 172 -14.90 8.40 3.00
CA LEU A 172 -14.53 9.66 2.36
C LEU A 172 -14.94 10.88 3.19
N GLN A 173 -16.12 10.86 3.80
CA GLN A 173 -16.55 11.92 4.73
C GLN A 173 -15.65 12.01 5.97
N SER A 174 -15.20 10.88 6.50
CA SER A 174 -14.30 10.83 7.67
C SER A 174 -12.92 11.40 7.34
N VAL A 175 -12.39 11.14 6.14
CA VAL A 175 -11.13 11.70 5.65
C VAL A 175 -11.23 13.22 5.46
N SER A 176 -12.33 13.70 4.88
CA SER A 176 -12.57 15.14 4.69
C SER A 176 -12.67 15.91 6.01
N LYS A 177 -13.18 15.27 7.08
CA LYS A 177 -13.23 15.86 8.43
C LYS A 177 -11.87 15.87 9.11
N LYS A 178 -11.02 14.84 8.89
CA LYS A 178 -9.65 14.77 9.44
C LYS A 178 -8.72 15.81 8.80
N SER A 179 -8.87 16.09 7.51
CA SER A 179 -8.06 17.12 6.84
C SER A 179 -8.34 18.54 7.35
N LYS A 180 -9.57 18.84 7.77
CA LYS A 180 -9.92 20.14 8.37
C LYS A 180 -9.43 20.31 9.82
N LYS A 181 -9.14 19.21 10.56
CA LYS A 181 -8.70 19.25 11.96
C LYS A 181 -7.18 19.28 12.14
N LYS A 182 -6.40 19.17 11.07
CA LYS A 182 -4.92 19.17 11.11
C LYS A 182 -4.29 20.57 11.05
N GLU A 183 -5.08 21.63 11.04
CA GLU A 183 -4.59 23.02 11.04
C GLU A 183 -4.51 23.67 12.43
N GLU A 184 -4.89 22.97 13.51
CA GLU A 184 -4.63 23.45 14.87
C GLU A 184 -3.48 22.62 15.50
N PRO A 185 -2.34 23.24 15.87
CA PRO A 185 -1.29 22.55 16.61
C PRO A 185 -1.77 22.34 18.05
N GLU A 186 -2.05 21.10 18.44
CA GLU A 186 -2.19 20.75 19.86
C GLU A 186 -0.82 20.94 20.54
N GLN A 187 -0.72 22.02 21.29
CA GLN A 187 0.29 22.17 22.34
C GLN A 187 -0.11 21.24 23.49
N GLU A 188 0.32 20.00 23.46
CA GLU A 188 0.36 19.18 24.67
C GLU A 188 1.49 19.68 25.57
N SER A 189 1.09 20.42 26.61
CA SER A 189 1.94 20.68 27.75
C SER A 189 2.14 19.37 28.52
N TYR A 190 3.33 18.80 28.38
CA TYR A 190 3.74 17.61 29.13
C TYR A 190 4.26 18.05 30.50
N ASP A 191 3.36 18.37 31.43
CA ASP A 191 3.65 18.51 32.86
C ASP A 191 3.16 17.26 33.60
N ALA A 192 3.94 16.17 33.50
CA ALA A 192 3.80 15.03 34.37
C ALA A 192 4.98 14.98 35.35
N GLU A 193 4.80 15.61 36.51
CA GLU A 193 5.64 15.34 37.69
C GLU A 193 5.50 13.86 38.07
N VAL A 194 6.46 13.05 37.66
CA VAL A 194 6.61 11.70 38.19
C VAL A 194 7.14 11.78 39.61
N ARG A 195 6.25 11.75 40.61
CA ARG A 195 6.61 11.48 41.99
C ARG A 195 6.97 10.04 42.17
N ILE A 196 8.27 9.73 42.12
CA ILE A 196 8.80 8.42 42.50
C ILE A 196 8.84 8.39 44.01
N GLY A 197 7.88 7.71 44.65
CA GLY A 197 7.92 7.39 46.08
C GLY A 197 8.97 6.30 46.34
N PRO A 198 9.63 6.30 47.52
CA PRO A 198 10.65 5.32 47.84
C PRO A 198 10.04 3.94 48.04
N VAL A 199 10.55 2.96 47.28
CA VAL A 199 10.21 1.54 47.45
C VAL A 199 11.05 0.99 48.61
N SER A 200 10.41 0.75 49.76
CA SER A 200 11.04 0.07 50.91
C SER A 200 10.99 -1.45 50.65
N TYR A 201 12.15 -2.07 50.41
CA TYR A 201 12.31 -3.49 50.47
C TYR A 201 12.53 -3.88 51.97
N THR A 202 11.58 -4.59 52.56
CA THR A 202 11.78 -5.33 53.81
C THR A 202 12.22 -6.73 53.49
N HIS A 203 13.32 -7.14 54.12
CA HIS A 203 13.89 -8.51 54.08
C HIS A 203 12.98 -9.51 54.80
#